data_f05ece0f077756c17e74e7b0553270c6
#
_entry.id   f05ece0f077756c17e74e7b0553270c6
#
_cell.length_a   1.000
_cell.length_b   1.000
_cell.length_c   1.000
_cell.angle_alpha   90.00
_cell.angle_beta   90.00
_cell.angle_gamma   90.00
#
_symmetry.space_group_name_H-M   'P 1'
#
loop_
_entity.id
_entity.type
_entity.pdbx_description
1 polymer ?
#
loop_
_entity_poly.entity_id
_entity_poly.type
_entity_poly.pdbx_seq_one_letter_code
_entity_poly.pdbx_strand_id
1 'polypeptide(L)'
;MPTHATLITQWADSEAEVREAQRLRYLVFAQEMGARLTPPAGTPSGVDADRFDPYCDHLLVRAVGSDHASGLLIGTYRVLTPMAAERAGGFYTDTEFDLAPLQALRSRAVELGRSCVHPAWRSGAVIMALWTALGHYMVRRGLDTMIGCASIGLDDHGATASRLWRRLCHTHLVEQQWRVQPRVPLPLAAANDGDHSDAPCDAPPLIKGYLRCGARLLGPPAFDVKFNTADLPLILRMDDVTSKYRRHFFDMTTSAAL
;
A
#
# COMPACT_ATOMS: atom_id res chain seq x y z
N MET A 1 11.69 -15.13 -16.97
CA MET A 1 10.30 -14.67 -17.02
C MET A 1 9.60 -15.43 -18.11
N PRO A 2 8.38 -15.99 -17.90
CA PRO A 2 7.60 -16.52 -19.01
C PRO A 2 7.24 -15.37 -19.94
N THR A 3 7.63 -15.47 -21.19
CA THR A 3 7.72 -14.35 -22.16
C THR A 3 6.37 -13.93 -22.79
N HIS A 4 5.23 -14.51 -22.38
CA HIS A 4 3.93 -14.24 -23.01
C HIS A 4 2.72 -14.35 -22.05
N ALA A 5 2.86 -13.97 -20.78
CA ALA A 5 1.70 -13.95 -19.90
C ALA A 5 0.94 -12.63 -20.04
N THR A 6 -0.36 -12.70 -20.28
CA THR A 6 -1.28 -11.55 -20.22
C THR A 6 -1.63 -11.26 -18.76
N LEU A 7 -1.58 -9.99 -18.35
CA LEU A 7 -2.01 -9.56 -17.02
C LEU A 7 -3.50 -9.22 -17.03
N ILE A 8 -4.26 -9.83 -16.13
CA ILE A 8 -5.67 -9.56 -15.93
C ILE A 8 -5.88 -9.04 -14.52
N THR A 9 -6.63 -7.94 -14.40
CA THR A 9 -7.04 -7.37 -13.12
C THR A 9 -8.51 -7.69 -12.85
N GLN A 10 -8.83 -8.12 -11.63
CA GLN A 10 -10.19 -8.37 -11.19
C GLN A 10 -10.35 -8.08 -9.69
N TRP A 11 -11.58 -7.87 -9.27
CA TRP A 11 -11.91 -7.80 -7.85
C TRP A 11 -12.36 -9.19 -7.38
N ALA A 12 -11.92 -9.61 -6.20
CA ALA A 12 -12.36 -10.88 -5.63
C ALA A 12 -13.88 -10.84 -5.41
N ASP A 13 -14.57 -11.87 -5.88
CA ASP A 13 -16.03 -12.03 -5.75
C ASP A 13 -16.42 -13.25 -4.88
N SER A 14 -15.44 -14.02 -4.42
CA SER A 14 -15.61 -15.22 -3.61
C SER A 14 -14.61 -15.28 -2.45
N GLU A 15 -14.99 -16.00 -1.39
CA GLU A 15 -14.09 -16.30 -0.27
C GLU A 15 -12.84 -17.07 -0.74
N ALA A 16 -12.96 -17.89 -1.77
CA ALA A 16 -11.85 -18.64 -2.33
C ALA A 16 -10.77 -17.69 -2.91
N GLU A 17 -11.17 -16.66 -3.65
CA GLU A 17 -10.28 -15.67 -4.20
C GLU A 17 -9.66 -14.76 -3.13
N VAL A 18 -10.45 -14.35 -2.13
CA VAL A 18 -9.90 -13.67 -0.95
C VAL A 18 -8.84 -14.53 -0.28
N ARG A 19 -9.08 -15.83 -0.16
CA ARG A 19 -8.12 -16.77 0.41
C ARG A 19 -6.85 -16.89 -0.43
N GLU A 20 -6.94 -16.83 -1.75
CA GLU A 20 -5.76 -16.78 -2.62
C GLU A 20 -4.94 -15.52 -2.37
N ALA A 21 -5.58 -14.35 -2.27
CA ALA A 21 -4.90 -13.10 -1.92
C ALA A 21 -4.19 -13.21 -0.55
N GLN A 22 -4.86 -13.78 0.44
CA GLN A 22 -4.29 -14.01 1.77
C GLN A 22 -3.08 -14.96 1.75
N ARG A 23 -3.07 -15.99 0.88
CA ARG A 23 -1.91 -16.87 0.70
C ARG A 23 -0.74 -16.15 0.04
N LEU A 24 -1.00 -15.34 -1.00
CA LEU A 24 0.04 -14.53 -1.63
C LEU A 24 0.65 -13.54 -0.63
N ARG A 25 -0.17 -12.90 0.20
CA ARG A 25 0.27 -12.01 1.27
C ARG A 25 1.13 -12.74 2.30
N TYR A 26 0.72 -13.95 2.71
CA TYR A 26 1.49 -14.79 3.63
C TYR A 26 2.87 -15.14 3.04
N LEU A 27 2.92 -15.56 1.79
CA LEU A 27 4.18 -15.83 1.09
C LEU A 27 5.13 -14.61 1.15
N VAL A 28 4.60 -13.41 0.88
CA VAL A 28 5.43 -12.21 0.82
C VAL A 28 5.73 -11.67 2.23
N PHE A 29 4.72 -11.47 3.06
CA PHE A 29 4.94 -10.80 4.34
C PHE A 29 5.54 -11.71 5.41
N ALA A 30 5.05 -12.96 5.54
CA ALA A 30 5.54 -13.85 6.59
C ALA A 30 6.78 -14.63 6.16
N GLN A 31 6.75 -15.28 4.98
CA GLN A 31 7.85 -16.16 4.59
C GLN A 31 9.05 -15.40 4.06
N GLU A 32 8.85 -14.34 3.27
CA GLU A 32 9.96 -13.58 2.70
C GLU A 32 10.42 -12.45 3.63
N MET A 33 9.47 -11.65 4.18
CA MET A 33 9.80 -10.47 4.99
C MET A 33 9.87 -10.75 6.49
N GLY A 34 9.49 -11.97 6.95
CA GLY A 34 9.60 -12.37 8.36
C GLY A 34 8.57 -11.74 9.29
N ALA A 35 7.45 -11.21 8.77
CA ALA A 35 6.40 -10.62 9.59
C ALA A 35 5.76 -11.64 10.54
N ARG A 36 5.52 -11.23 11.79
CA ARG A 36 4.85 -12.03 12.83
C ARG A 36 3.35 -11.79 12.77
N LEU A 37 2.67 -12.52 11.91
CA LEU A 37 1.23 -12.39 11.72
C LEU A 37 0.47 -12.89 12.96
N THR A 38 -0.62 -12.20 13.30
CA THR A 38 -1.54 -12.59 14.38
C THR A 38 -2.96 -12.71 13.82
N PRO A 39 -3.23 -13.77 13.03
CA PRO A 39 -4.54 -13.94 12.41
C PRO A 39 -5.62 -14.23 13.44
N PRO A 40 -6.89 -13.93 13.13
CA PRO A 40 -8.03 -14.29 13.98
C PRO A 40 -8.09 -15.79 14.29
N ALA A 41 -8.67 -16.15 15.45
CA ALA A 41 -8.85 -17.56 15.81
C ALA A 41 -9.62 -18.33 14.73
N GLY A 42 -9.22 -19.56 14.43
CA GLY A 42 -9.80 -20.40 13.38
C GLY A 42 -9.30 -20.09 11.96
N THR A 43 -8.41 -19.12 11.78
CA THR A 43 -7.79 -18.88 10.47
C THR A 43 -6.88 -20.06 10.11
N PRO A 44 -6.97 -20.61 8.88
CA PRO A 44 -6.08 -21.67 8.44
C PRO A 44 -4.61 -21.22 8.44
N SER A 45 -3.69 -22.16 8.62
CA SER A 45 -2.25 -21.86 8.47
C SER A 45 -1.91 -21.42 7.04
N GLY A 46 -0.83 -20.63 6.89
CA GLY A 46 -0.34 -20.21 5.59
C GLY A 46 -1.17 -19.10 4.91
N VAL A 47 -1.89 -18.31 5.70
CA VAL A 47 -2.60 -17.12 5.21
C VAL A 47 -2.32 -15.90 6.10
N ASP A 48 -2.23 -14.73 5.48
CA ASP A 48 -2.29 -13.44 6.17
C ASP A 48 -3.74 -12.96 6.18
N ALA A 49 -4.36 -12.99 7.35
CA ALA A 49 -5.70 -12.46 7.56
C ALA A 49 -5.74 -11.59 8.81
N ASP A 50 -6.52 -10.54 8.77
CA ASP A 50 -6.80 -9.69 9.92
C ASP A 50 -8.28 -9.34 10.03
N ARG A 51 -8.65 -8.60 11.08
CA ARG A 51 -10.05 -8.21 11.35
C ARG A 51 -10.67 -7.33 10.26
N PHE A 52 -9.85 -6.71 9.40
CA PHE A 52 -10.32 -5.82 8.34
C PHE A 52 -10.68 -6.56 7.05
N ASP A 53 -10.09 -7.75 6.82
CA ASP A 53 -10.32 -8.49 5.57
C ASP A 53 -11.80 -8.67 5.19
N PRO A 54 -12.74 -8.96 6.14
CA PRO A 54 -14.15 -9.12 5.79
C PRO A 54 -14.85 -7.85 5.32
N TYR A 55 -14.23 -6.69 5.52
CA TYR A 55 -14.79 -5.38 5.15
C TYR A 55 -14.14 -4.81 3.89
N CYS A 56 -13.08 -5.44 3.38
CA CYS A 56 -12.28 -4.91 2.30
C CYS A 56 -12.66 -5.51 0.95
N ASP A 57 -12.57 -4.70 -0.09
CA ASP A 57 -12.47 -5.18 -1.47
C ASP A 57 -11.02 -5.62 -1.73
N HIS A 58 -10.83 -6.77 -2.37
CA HIS A 58 -9.52 -7.32 -2.69
C HIS A 58 -9.28 -7.25 -4.19
N LEU A 59 -8.31 -6.45 -4.62
CA LEU A 59 -7.88 -6.36 -6.00
C LEU A 59 -6.85 -7.46 -6.27
N LEU A 60 -7.03 -8.16 -7.39
CA LEU A 60 -6.23 -9.28 -7.83
C LEU A 60 -5.60 -8.99 -9.19
N VAL A 61 -4.32 -9.32 -9.36
CA VAL A 61 -3.67 -9.37 -10.67
C VAL A 61 -3.25 -10.80 -10.95
N ARG A 62 -3.75 -11.34 -12.06
CA ARG A 62 -3.44 -12.70 -12.51
C ARG A 62 -2.58 -12.68 -13.77
N ALA A 63 -1.61 -13.58 -13.84
CA ALA A 63 -0.88 -13.89 -15.06
C ALA A 63 -1.54 -15.08 -15.76
N VAL A 64 -2.03 -14.87 -16.98
CA VAL A 64 -2.67 -15.90 -17.82
C VAL A 64 -1.76 -16.21 -19.01
N GLY A 65 -1.53 -17.50 -19.27
CA GLY A 65 -0.67 -17.97 -20.36
C GLY A 65 -0.78 -19.48 -20.53
N SER A 66 0.02 -20.07 -21.44
CA SER A 66 0.01 -21.50 -21.71
C SER A 66 0.18 -22.37 -20.47
N ASP A 67 1.04 -21.92 -19.55
CA ASP A 67 1.39 -22.68 -18.35
C ASP A 67 0.42 -22.42 -17.17
N HIS A 68 -0.45 -21.40 -17.30
CA HIS A 68 -1.38 -20.96 -16.27
C HIS A 68 -2.71 -20.54 -16.90
N ALA A 69 -3.44 -21.49 -17.48
CA ALA A 69 -4.70 -21.22 -18.17
C ALA A 69 -5.79 -20.63 -17.26
N SER A 70 -5.82 -21.04 -15.98
CA SER A 70 -6.72 -20.48 -14.95
C SER A 70 -6.22 -19.16 -14.32
N GLY A 71 -5.02 -18.73 -14.70
CA GLY A 71 -4.40 -17.50 -14.16
C GLY A 71 -3.73 -17.71 -12.79
N LEU A 72 -2.41 -17.52 -12.73
CA LEU A 72 -1.67 -17.48 -11.46
C LEU A 72 -1.87 -16.11 -10.80
N LEU A 73 -2.30 -16.08 -9.54
CA LEU A 73 -2.35 -14.83 -8.77
C LEU A 73 -0.92 -14.34 -8.46
N ILE A 74 -0.58 -13.16 -8.97
CA ILE A 74 0.77 -12.60 -8.87
C ILE A 74 0.85 -11.25 -8.18
N GLY A 75 -0.28 -10.59 -7.97
CA GLY A 75 -0.35 -9.31 -7.26
C GLY A 75 -1.70 -9.12 -6.59
N THR A 76 -1.70 -8.43 -5.47
CA THR A 76 -2.93 -8.08 -4.75
C THR A 76 -2.81 -6.71 -4.07
N TYR A 77 -3.97 -6.09 -3.85
CA TYR A 77 -4.14 -4.88 -3.06
C TYR A 77 -5.45 -4.96 -2.29
N ARG A 78 -5.44 -4.52 -1.04
CA ARG A 78 -6.64 -4.43 -0.21
C ARG A 78 -7.14 -3.00 -0.16
N VAL A 79 -8.45 -2.81 -0.32
CA VAL A 79 -9.12 -1.51 -0.34
C VAL A 79 -10.23 -1.48 0.70
N LEU A 80 -10.14 -0.56 1.64
CA LEU A 80 -11.15 -0.32 2.66
C LEU A 80 -11.84 1.02 2.38
N THR A 81 -13.11 0.96 1.97
CA THR A 81 -13.90 2.16 1.68
C THR A 81 -14.32 2.89 2.96
N PRO A 82 -14.72 4.19 2.90
CA PRO A 82 -15.20 4.92 4.07
C PRO A 82 -16.32 4.19 4.83
N MET A 83 -17.33 3.73 4.09
CA MET A 83 -18.48 3.01 4.64
C MET A 83 -18.08 1.67 5.30
N ALA A 84 -17.13 0.97 4.69
CA ALA A 84 -16.61 -0.28 5.25
C ALA A 84 -15.73 -0.03 6.48
N ALA A 85 -14.96 1.06 6.49
CA ALA A 85 -14.16 1.48 7.64
C ALA A 85 -15.04 1.80 8.86
N GLU A 86 -16.17 2.48 8.67
CA GLU A 86 -17.14 2.71 9.77
C GLU A 86 -17.61 1.39 10.38
N ARG A 87 -17.96 0.40 9.56
CA ARG A 87 -18.37 -0.94 10.03
C ARG A 87 -17.25 -1.73 10.69
N ALA A 88 -16.02 -1.52 10.25
CA ALA A 88 -14.83 -2.16 10.81
C ALA A 88 -14.32 -1.48 12.10
N GLY A 89 -14.94 -0.36 12.51
CA GLY A 89 -14.54 0.43 13.66
C GLY A 89 -13.35 1.36 13.39
N GLY A 90 -13.13 1.75 12.14
CA GLY A 90 -12.09 2.66 11.67
C GLY A 90 -11.24 2.10 10.55
N PHE A 91 -10.29 2.87 10.08
CA PHE A 91 -9.23 2.44 9.16
C PHE A 91 -8.17 1.60 9.90
N TYR A 92 -7.41 0.78 9.16
CA TYR A 92 -6.21 0.15 9.72
C TYR A 92 -5.22 1.21 10.23
N THR A 93 -5.03 2.28 9.48
CA THR A 93 -4.15 3.40 9.84
C THR A 93 -4.55 4.06 11.17
N ASP A 94 -5.83 4.02 11.59
CA ASP A 94 -6.26 4.48 12.94
C ASP A 94 -5.61 3.64 14.07
N THR A 95 -5.17 2.42 13.79
CA THR A 95 -4.49 1.58 14.79
C THR A 95 -3.05 2.02 15.04
N GLU A 96 -2.46 2.73 14.12
CA GLU A 96 -1.06 3.16 14.15
C GLU A 96 -0.89 4.67 14.36
N PHE A 97 -1.89 5.46 13.93
CA PHE A 97 -1.83 6.93 13.96
C PHE A 97 -3.09 7.53 14.55
N ASP A 98 -2.96 8.72 15.12
CA ASP A 98 -4.11 9.57 15.42
C ASP A 98 -4.54 10.32 14.14
N LEU A 99 -5.65 9.86 13.52
CA LEU A 99 -6.19 10.44 12.31
C LEU A 99 -7.21 11.56 12.55
N ALA A 100 -7.33 12.10 13.76
CA ALA A 100 -8.23 13.22 14.04
C ALA A 100 -8.06 14.41 13.07
N PRO A 101 -6.84 14.79 12.66
CA PRO A 101 -6.65 15.84 11.66
C PRO A 101 -7.29 15.56 10.30
N LEU A 102 -7.55 14.30 9.95
CA LEU A 102 -8.14 13.89 8.67
C LEU A 102 -9.65 13.71 8.72
N GLN A 103 -10.32 14.08 9.81
CA GLN A 103 -11.76 13.83 10.02
C GLN A 103 -12.61 14.34 8.84
N ALA A 104 -12.30 15.51 8.30
CA ALA A 104 -13.03 16.11 7.18
C ALA A 104 -12.85 15.33 5.84
N LEU A 105 -11.82 14.49 5.73
CA LEU A 105 -11.54 13.70 4.53
C LEU A 105 -12.08 12.27 4.62
N ARG A 106 -12.42 11.78 5.82
CA ARG A 106 -12.74 10.36 6.06
C ARG A 106 -13.87 9.84 5.17
N SER A 107 -14.91 10.63 4.91
CA SER A 107 -16.04 10.22 4.07
C SER A 107 -15.70 10.03 2.59
N ARG A 108 -14.54 10.54 2.14
CA ARG A 108 -14.06 10.45 0.75
C ARG A 108 -12.74 9.70 0.62
N ALA A 109 -12.16 9.26 1.74
CA ALA A 109 -10.89 8.57 1.79
C ALA A 109 -11.07 7.06 1.73
N VAL A 110 -10.34 6.39 0.84
CA VAL A 110 -10.15 4.94 0.91
C VAL A 110 -8.80 4.64 1.54
N GLU A 111 -8.75 3.57 2.31
CA GLU A 111 -7.47 3.06 2.77
C GLU A 111 -6.99 1.95 1.84
N LEU A 112 -5.74 2.08 1.43
CA LEU A 112 -5.02 1.10 0.64
C LEU A 112 -4.00 0.38 1.51
N GLY A 113 -4.06 -0.96 1.52
CA GLY A 113 -3.15 -1.76 2.34
C GLY A 113 -2.85 -3.12 1.75
N ARG A 114 -1.94 -3.83 2.40
CA ARG A 114 -1.57 -5.21 2.04
C ARG A 114 -1.18 -5.37 0.57
N SER A 115 -0.54 -4.33 -0.01
CA SER A 115 -0.01 -4.40 -1.38
C SER A 115 1.16 -5.36 -1.45
N CYS A 116 1.07 -6.36 -2.29
CA CYS A 116 2.22 -7.22 -2.56
C CYS A 116 2.18 -7.81 -3.97
N VAL A 117 3.38 -8.14 -4.44
CA VAL A 117 3.62 -8.81 -5.73
C VAL A 117 4.45 -10.05 -5.48
N HIS A 118 4.06 -11.15 -6.11
CA HIS A 118 4.77 -12.42 -6.05
C HIS A 118 6.25 -12.23 -6.41
N PRO A 119 7.22 -12.78 -5.65
CA PRO A 119 8.65 -12.52 -5.84
C PRO A 119 9.15 -12.72 -7.27
N ALA A 120 8.69 -13.77 -7.95
CA ALA A 120 9.08 -14.07 -9.33
C ALA A 120 8.48 -13.10 -10.38
N TRP A 121 7.52 -12.22 -9.99
CA TRP A 121 6.78 -11.34 -10.89
C TRP A 121 6.96 -9.84 -10.59
N ARG A 122 7.95 -9.46 -9.82
CA ARG A 122 8.25 -8.06 -9.46
C ARG A 122 8.75 -7.25 -10.65
N SER A 123 7.84 -7.03 -11.60
CA SER A 123 8.03 -6.09 -12.70
C SER A 123 7.17 -4.85 -12.47
N GLY A 124 7.56 -3.71 -13.05
CA GLY A 124 6.76 -2.49 -13.01
C GLY A 124 5.35 -2.68 -13.58
N ALA A 125 5.16 -3.65 -14.49
CA ALA A 125 3.88 -3.91 -15.14
C ALA A 125 2.78 -4.34 -14.14
N VAL A 126 3.11 -5.21 -13.15
CA VAL A 126 2.12 -5.67 -12.15
C VAL A 126 1.68 -4.51 -11.26
N ILE A 127 2.60 -3.67 -10.79
CA ILE A 127 2.27 -2.47 -10.00
C ILE A 127 1.44 -1.48 -10.82
N MET A 128 1.78 -1.28 -12.10
CA MET A 128 1.01 -0.40 -12.99
C MET A 128 -0.42 -0.93 -13.19
N ALA A 129 -0.60 -2.24 -13.37
CA ALA A 129 -1.93 -2.86 -13.48
C ALA A 129 -2.75 -2.65 -12.20
N LEU A 130 -2.16 -2.84 -11.02
CA LEU A 130 -2.80 -2.57 -9.72
C LEU A 130 -3.23 -1.09 -9.62
N TRP A 131 -2.35 -0.15 -9.92
CA TRP A 131 -2.64 1.28 -9.78
C TRP A 131 -3.67 1.78 -10.78
N THR A 132 -3.65 1.27 -12.02
CA THR A 132 -4.69 1.57 -13.02
C THR A 132 -6.06 1.10 -12.55
N ALA A 133 -6.16 -0.13 -12.05
CA ALA A 133 -7.42 -0.68 -11.53
C ALA A 133 -7.92 0.11 -10.30
N LEU A 134 -7.02 0.54 -9.40
CA LEU A 134 -7.35 1.41 -8.26
C LEU A 134 -7.84 2.79 -8.73
N GLY A 135 -7.19 3.39 -9.72
CA GLY A 135 -7.63 4.67 -10.29
C GLY A 135 -9.05 4.58 -10.85
N HIS A 136 -9.35 3.55 -11.62
CA HIS A 136 -10.72 3.30 -12.13
C HIS A 136 -11.72 3.03 -11.00
N TYR A 137 -11.31 2.34 -9.94
CA TYR A 137 -12.15 2.12 -8.76
C TYR A 137 -12.52 3.44 -8.09
N MET A 138 -11.56 4.34 -7.88
CA MET A 138 -11.77 5.66 -7.28
C MET A 138 -12.78 6.48 -8.10
N VAL A 139 -12.56 6.59 -9.41
CA VAL A 139 -13.45 7.33 -10.32
C VAL A 139 -14.88 6.79 -10.27
N ARG A 140 -15.05 5.47 -10.39
CA ARG A 140 -16.39 4.84 -10.40
C ARG A 140 -17.15 5.02 -9.08
N ARG A 141 -16.44 5.17 -7.96
CA ARG A 141 -17.06 5.32 -6.64
C ARG A 141 -17.17 6.78 -6.19
N GLY A 142 -16.70 7.74 -6.99
CA GLY A 142 -16.69 9.16 -6.64
C GLY A 142 -15.82 9.49 -5.43
N LEU A 143 -14.73 8.72 -5.23
CA LEU A 143 -13.77 8.89 -4.15
C LEU A 143 -12.56 9.66 -4.66
N ASP A 144 -11.95 10.49 -3.85
CA ASP A 144 -10.90 11.40 -4.28
C ASP A 144 -9.63 11.38 -3.43
N THR A 145 -9.60 10.60 -2.36
CA THR A 145 -8.49 10.55 -1.42
C THR A 145 -8.11 9.10 -1.13
N MET A 146 -6.83 8.80 -1.20
CA MET A 146 -6.24 7.52 -0.82
C MET A 146 -5.33 7.75 0.39
N ILE A 147 -5.43 6.91 1.41
CA ILE A 147 -4.53 6.89 2.56
C ILE A 147 -3.97 5.48 2.75
N GLY A 148 -2.89 5.37 3.49
CA GLY A 148 -2.30 4.08 3.85
C GLY A 148 -0.90 4.24 4.40
N CYS A 149 -0.31 3.12 4.81
CA CYS A 149 1.04 3.07 5.33
C CYS A 149 1.97 2.43 4.31
N ALA A 150 3.13 3.05 4.10
CA ALA A 150 4.20 2.47 3.32
C ALA A 150 5.33 2.02 4.26
N SER A 151 5.55 0.72 4.30
CA SER A 151 6.43 0.07 5.25
C SER A 151 7.88 0.00 4.75
N ILE A 152 8.82 0.22 5.66
CA ILE A 152 10.26 0.06 5.48
C ILE A 152 10.74 -0.94 6.52
N GLY A 153 11.41 -2.02 6.08
CA GLY A 153 12.00 -3.01 6.99
C GLY A 153 13.02 -2.38 7.94
N LEU A 154 13.12 -2.93 9.15
CA LEU A 154 14.02 -2.45 10.21
C LEU A 154 15.25 -3.34 10.39
N ASP A 155 15.67 -4.08 9.38
CA ASP A 155 16.85 -4.96 9.42
C ASP A 155 18.15 -4.19 9.67
N ASP A 156 18.16 -2.89 9.35
CA ASP A 156 19.26 -1.96 9.60
C ASP A 156 19.05 -1.10 10.89
N HIS A 157 18.26 -1.60 11.82
CA HIS A 157 17.89 -0.87 13.05
C HIS A 157 17.24 0.49 12.81
N GLY A 158 16.53 0.65 11.67
CA GLY A 158 15.80 1.86 11.34
C GLY A 158 16.63 3.00 10.73
N ALA A 159 17.89 2.75 10.39
CA ALA A 159 18.75 3.76 9.81
C ALA A 159 18.21 4.30 8.46
N THR A 160 17.75 3.41 7.57
CA THR A 160 17.14 3.79 6.30
C THR A 160 15.83 4.56 6.49
N ALA A 161 14.97 4.09 7.39
CA ALA A 161 13.69 4.77 7.69
C ALA A 161 13.94 6.18 8.26
N SER A 162 14.91 6.33 9.17
CA SER A 162 15.28 7.62 9.76
C SER A 162 15.85 8.61 8.73
N ARG A 163 16.73 8.15 7.84
CA ARG A 163 17.26 8.99 6.74
C ARG A 163 16.15 9.42 5.78
N LEU A 164 15.30 8.47 5.39
CA LEU A 164 14.20 8.75 4.47
C LEU A 164 13.22 9.75 5.07
N TRP A 165 12.83 9.58 6.33
CA TRP A 165 11.97 10.52 7.03
C TRP A 165 12.59 11.92 7.07
N ARG A 166 13.85 12.08 7.54
CA ARG A 166 14.53 13.38 7.61
C ARG A 166 14.54 14.10 6.26
N ARG A 167 14.74 13.38 5.17
CA ARG A 167 14.72 13.97 3.81
C ARG A 167 13.31 14.35 3.37
N LEU A 168 12.35 13.43 3.53
CA LEU A 168 11.01 13.61 3.00
C LEU A 168 10.16 14.60 3.82
N CYS A 169 10.42 14.76 5.10
CA CYS A 169 9.69 15.73 5.93
C CYS A 169 9.88 17.19 5.49
N HIS A 170 10.98 17.50 4.78
CA HIS A 170 11.22 18.85 4.22
C HIS A 170 10.57 19.05 2.86
N THR A 171 10.32 17.99 2.09
CA THR A 171 9.93 18.11 0.68
C THR A 171 8.52 17.56 0.40
N HIS A 172 8.05 16.59 1.17
CA HIS A 172 6.82 15.86 0.90
C HIS A 172 5.83 15.83 2.07
N LEU A 173 6.08 16.57 3.15
CA LEU A 173 5.14 16.62 4.27
C LEU A 173 3.92 17.48 3.90
N VAL A 174 2.73 17.04 4.33
CA VAL A 174 1.49 17.82 4.17
C VAL A 174 1.51 19.11 5.03
N GLU A 175 0.58 20.02 4.76
CA GLU A 175 0.32 21.19 5.56
C GLU A 175 0.01 20.81 7.02
N GLN A 176 0.30 21.69 7.95
CA GLN A 176 0.25 21.44 9.39
C GLN A 176 -1.11 20.90 9.87
N GLN A 177 -2.22 21.39 9.30
CA GLN A 177 -3.57 20.97 9.68
C GLN A 177 -3.89 19.50 9.36
N TRP A 178 -3.14 18.87 8.45
CA TRP A 178 -3.34 17.47 8.06
C TRP A 178 -2.36 16.50 8.71
N ARG A 179 -1.43 17.01 9.54
CA ARG A 179 -0.37 16.19 10.13
C ARG A 179 -0.90 15.29 11.22
N VAL A 180 -0.58 14.01 11.11
CA VAL A 180 -0.92 12.97 12.09
C VAL A 180 0.27 12.62 12.98
N GLN A 181 -0.02 12.02 14.13
CA GLN A 181 1.00 11.53 15.06
C GLN A 181 0.92 10.02 15.20
N PRO A 182 2.07 9.31 15.20
CA PRO A 182 2.08 7.87 15.43
C PRO A 182 1.70 7.56 16.87
N ARG A 183 0.95 6.47 17.08
CA ARG A 183 0.63 5.95 18.44
C ARG A 183 1.85 5.31 19.09
N VAL A 184 2.67 4.64 18.30
CA VAL A 184 3.97 4.10 18.72
C VAL A 184 5.03 4.72 17.79
N PRO A 185 5.67 5.82 18.18
CA PRO A 185 6.69 6.47 17.37
C PRO A 185 7.88 5.55 17.11
N LEU A 186 8.39 5.54 15.87
CA LEU A 186 9.69 4.92 15.61
C LEU A 186 10.79 5.70 16.32
N PRO A 187 11.64 5.04 17.14
CA PRO A 187 12.87 5.66 17.63
C PRO A 187 13.78 6.01 16.44
N LEU A 188 13.90 7.30 16.14
CA LEU A 188 14.74 7.73 15.03
C LEU A 188 16.21 7.62 15.41
N ALA A 189 17.01 6.98 14.56
CA ALA A 189 18.46 6.94 14.74
C ALA A 189 19.02 8.37 14.75
N ALA A 190 20.01 8.62 15.61
CA ALA A 190 20.70 9.91 15.65
C ALA A 190 21.24 10.28 14.24
N ALA A 191 21.19 11.56 13.90
CA ALA A 191 21.89 12.04 12.72
C ALA A 191 23.39 11.90 12.96
N ASN A 192 24.09 11.13 12.18
CA ASN A 192 25.55 11.15 12.17
C ASN A 192 26.00 12.40 11.40
N ASP A 193 27.08 13.03 11.84
CA ASP A 193 27.63 14.26 11.23
C ASP A 193 27.99 14.13 9.73
N GLY A 194 27.99 12.92 9.17
CA GLY A 194 28.16 12.63 7.76
C GLY A 194 26.85 12.44 6.95
N ASP A 195 25.68 12.58 7.57
CA ASP A 195 24.38 12.30 6.96
C ASP A 195 23.84 13.49 6.10
N HIS A 196 24.66 14.54 5.92
CA HIS A 196 24.48 15.60 4.91
C HIS A 196 24.84 15.15 3.49
N SER A 197 25.01 13.84 3.29
CA SER A 197 25.31 13.33 1.97
C SER A 197 24.14 13.60 1.04
N ASP A 198 24.41 14.32 -0.04
CA ASP A 198 23.57 14.39 -1.25
C ASP A 198 23.41 13.00 -1.92
N ALA A 199 23.84 11.94 -1.22
CA ALA A 199 23.68 10.57 -1.67
C ALA A 199 22.19 10.28 -1.91
N PRO A 200 21.84 9.67 -3.04
CA PRO A 200 20.48 9.34 -3.36
C PRO A 200 19.88 8.52 -2.20
N CYS A 201 18.86 9.05 -1.54
CA CYS A 201 18.11 8.28 -0.57
C CYS A 201 17.40 7.19 -1.32
N ASP A 202 17.86 5.95 -1.18
CA ASP A 202 17.26 4.79 -1.84
C ASP A 202 15.97 4.38 -1.15
N ALA A 203 14.93 5.23 -1.30
CA ALA A 203 13.59 4.85 -0.91
C ALA A 203 13.20 3.55 -1.64
N PRO A 204 12.50 2.62 -0.98
CA PRO A 204 11.95 1.44 -1.62
C PRO A 204 11.19 1.80 -2.90
N PRO A 205 11.24 0.96 -3.95
CA PRO A 205 10.64 1.27 -5.26
C PRO A 205 9.18 1.70 -5.19
N LEU A 206 8.40 1.09 -4.30
CA LEU A 206 6.98 1.40 -4.10
C LEU A 206 6.81 2.83 -3.56
N ILE A 207 7.58 3.22 -2.55
CA ILE A 207 7.56 4.58 -1.99
C ILE A 207 7.97 5.60 -3.05
N LYS A 208 9.05 5.34 -3.81
CA LYS A 208 9.43 6.19 -4.96
C LYS A 208 8.27 6.37 -5.94
N GLY A 209 7.55 5.30 -6.21
CA GLY A 209 6.38 5.33 -7.08
C GLY A 209 5.27 6.23 -6.54
N TYR A 210 4.88 6.07 -5.29
CA TYR A 210 3.85 6.91 -4.64
C TYR A 210 4.21 8.40 -4.68
N LEU A 211 5.44 8.75 -4.29
CA LEU A 211 5.91 10.14 -4.31
C LEU A 211 5.89 10.74 -5.73
N ARG A 212 6.27 9.97 -6.75
CA ARG A 212 6.19 10.40 -8.16
C ARG A 212 4.76 10.62 -8.64
N CYS A 213 3.80 9.86 -8.09
CA CYS A 213 2.37 10.06 -8.37
C CYS A 213 1.82 11.33 -7.73
N GLY A 214 2.48 11.88 -6.71
CA GLY A 214 2.05 13.06 -5.97
C GLY A 214 1.67 12.76 -4.51
N ALA A 215 1.93 11.55 -4.02
CA ALA A 215 1.68 11.23 -2.60
C ALA A 215 2.55 12.08 -1.67
N ARG A 216 1.98 12.41 -0.51
CA ARG A 216 2.64 13.18 0.55
C ARG A 216 2.60 12.41 1.86
N LEU A 217 3.58 12.72 2.75
CA LEU A 217 3.62 12.17 4.09
C LEU A 217 2.65 12.95 5.00
N LEU A 218 1.88 12.22 5.78
CA LEU A 218 1.00 12.80 6.78
C LEU A 218 1.73 13.10 8.10
N GLY A 219 2.85 12.42 8.39
CA GLY A 219 3.56 12.59 9.65
C GLY A 219 4.79 11.71 9.78
N PRO A 220 5.42 11.71 10.97
CA PRO A 220 6.57 10.86 11.25
C PRO A 220 6.19 9.38 11.26
N PRO A 221 7.16 8.46 11.06
CA PRO A 221 6.90 7.04 10.98
C PRO A 221 6.45 6.43 12.32
N ALA A 222 5.53 5.47 12.26
CA ALA A 222 5.20 4.57 13.35
C ALA A 222 6.12 3.34 13.35
N PHE A 223 6.25 2.70 14.51
CA PHE A 223 6.89 1.40 14.63
C PHE A 223 5.83 0.30 14.64
N ASP A 224 5.73 -0.48 13.57
CA ASP A 224 4.94 -1.69 13.55
C ASP A 224 5.77 -2.87 14.08
N VAL A 225 5.48 -3.26 15.32
CA VAL A 225 6.16 -4.37 16.00
C VAL A 225 5.87 -5.72 15.35
N LYS A 226 4.70 -5.91 14.73
CA LYS A 226 4.28 -7.19 14.13
C LYS A 226 5.00 -7.46 12.83
N PHE A 227 5.14 -6.42 12.02
CA PHE A 227 5.83 -6.51 10.73
C PHE A 227 7.31 -6.17 10.85
N ASN A 228 7.78 -5.69 12.00
CA ASN A 228 9.14 -5.16 12.19
C ASN A 228 9.48 -4.10 11.14
N THR A 229 8.57 -3.13 10.99
CA THR A 229 8.69 -2.07 9.99
C THR A 229 8.54 -0.68 10.61
N ALA A 230 9.08 0.29 9.89
CA ALA A 230 8.73 1.70 10.03
C ALA A 230 7.63 2.02 9.04
N ASP A 231 6.47 2.39 9.51
CA ASP A 231 5.32 2.70 8.67
C ASP A 231 5.18 4.20 8.45
N LEU A 232 5.35 4.63 7.21
CA LEU A 232 5.16 6.02 6.78
C LEU A 232 3.70 6.25 6.40
N PRO A 233 2.98 7.14 7.10
CA PRO A 233 1.59 7.45 6.76
C PRO A 233 1.57 8.32 5.51
N LEU A 234 0.89 7.86 4.46
CA LEU A 234 0.80 8.52 3.18
C LEU A 234 -0.63 8.94 2.86
N ILE A 235 -0.75 10.04 2.12
CA ILE A 235 -1.97 10.49 1.48
C ILE A 235 -1.69 10.79 0.01
N LEU A 236 -2.62 10.41 -0.85
CA LEU A 236 -2.64 10.80 -2.26
C LEU A 236 -4.05 11.29 -2.61
N ARG A 237 -4.19 12.57 -2.91
CA ARG A 237 -5.44 13.14 -3.39
C ARG A 237 -5.45 13.11 -4.90
N MET A 238 -6.59 12.80 -5.51
CA MET A 238 -6.70 12.74 -6.97
C MET A 238 -6.31 14.06 -7.65
N ASP A 239 -6.55 15.20 -6.99
CA ASP A 239 -6.14 16.50 -7.49
C ASP A 239 -4.62 16.73 -7.48
N ASP A 240 -3.91 16.05 -6.57
CA ASP A 240 -2.45 16.13 -6.45
C ASP A 240 -1.72 15.17 -7.41
N VAL A 241 -2.46 14.25 -8.07
CA VAL A 241 -1.85 13.32 -9.02
C VAL A 241 -1.30 14.07 -10.22
N THR A 242 -0.02 13.87 -10.50
CA THR A 242 0.68 14.54 -11.59
C THR A 242 0.05 14.24 -12.95
N SER A 243 0.05 15.18 -13.88
CA SER A 243 -0.62 15.07 -15.19
C SER A 243 -0.20 13.84 -15.99
N LYS A 244 1.05 13.39 -15.85
CA LYS A 244 1.58 12.17 -16.46
C LYS A 244 0.82 10.93 -15.98
N TYR A 245 0.63 10.80 -14.66
CA TYR A 245 -0.04 9.64 -14.06
C TYR A 245 -1.55 9.76 -14.11
N ARG A 246 -2.10 10.99 -14.09
CA ARG A 246 -3.54 11.23 -14.22
C ARG A 246 -4.10 10.62 -15.50
N ARG A 247 -3.48 10.86 -16.65
CA ARG A 247 -3.87 10.27 -17.94
C ARG A 247 -3.77 8.74 -17.94
N HIS A 248 -2.79 8.21 -17.24
CA HIS A 248 -2.54 6.76 -17.24
C HIS A 248 -3.49 5.99 -16.32
N PHE A 249 -3.86 6.54 -15.17
CA PHE A 249 -4.65 5.83 -14.16
C PHE A 249 -6.14 6.16 -14.17
N PHE A 250 -6.55 7.32 -14.72
CA PHE A 250 -7.92 7.79 -14.60
C PHE A 250 -8.65 7.92 -15.93
N ASP A 251 -7.94 7.82 -17.07
CA ASP A 251 -8.57 7.83 -18.39
C ASP A 251 -9.23 6.47 -18.68
N MET A 252 -10.57 6.44 -18.51
CA MET A 252 -11.40 5.25 -18.76
C MET A 252 -11.39 4.81 -20.22
N THR A 253 -10.88 5.64 -21.14
CA THR A 253 -10.85 5.37 -22.58
C THR A 253 -9.74 4.39 -23.01
N THR A 254 -8.73 4.18 -22.18
CA THR A 254 -7.57 3.34 -22.52
C THR A 254 -7.79 1.85 -22.18
N SER A 255 -8.86 1.49 -21.51
CA SER A 255 -9.11 0.12 -21.01
C SER A 255 -9.82 -0.83 -21.97
N ALA A 256 -10.09 -0.40 -23.22
CA ALA A 256 -10.79 -1.22 -24.23
C ALA A 256 -9.85 -1.94 -25.20
N ALA A 257 -8.53 -1.91 -24.99
CA ALA A 257 -7.56 -2.52 -25.89
C ALA A 257 -6.34 -3.05 -25.11
N LEU A 258 -6.55 -4.10 -24.31
CA LEU A 258 -5.49 -5.03 -23.89
C LEU A 258 -6.08 -6.42 -23.66
#